data_7ff2e1a52c5ab1b9cb9610e29d9e8344
#
_entry.id   7ff2e1a52c5ab1b9cb9610e29d9e8344
#
_cell.length_a   1.000
_cell.length_b   1.000
_cell.length_c   1.000
_cell.angle_alpha   90.00
_cell.angle_beta   90.00
_cell.angle_gamma   90.00
#
_symmetry.space_group_name_H-M   'P 1'
#
loop_
_entity.id
_entity.type
_entity.pdbx_description
1 polymer ?
#
loop_
_entity_poly.entity_id
_entity_poly.type
_entity_poly.pdbx_seq_one_letter_code
_entity_poly.pdbx_strand_id
1 'polypeptide(L)'
;MKKKVLIAMSGGVDSSAAALLLQKQGYECAGATLSLCGNETDGAKRIADGLGMPFYIFDEHELFAREVMDHFVSEYRAGRTPNPCIDCNRCLKFGAFLDRALEMGFDYIATGHYARVGYDEASGRYRLLRGESRAKDQSYVLYQLTQEQLSHLLLPVGSFEKPEIREQAEEAGLANAHQADSQDICFIPDGDYVRFLHDYGGVTPQPGDFVDETGRVLGRHRGLECYTAGQRKGLGVSADRPLYVISKNAENNTVLLGDNEELFSTALLASRVNWIAGETPAEKVYCTAKTRYSQKECDAVVTPLEGGCAHVELLTPQRAVTAGQAVVFYDGEEVLGGGTIEKTL
;
A
#
# COMPACT_ATOMS: atom_id res chain seq x y z
N MET A 1 -1.02 6.46 35.20
CA MET A 1 -0.13 7.29 34.35
C MET A 1 -0.84 7.50 33.03
N LYS A 2 -0.63 8.63 32.34
CA LYS A 2 -1.14 8.82 30.98
C LYS A 2 -0.41 7.87 30.06
N LYS A 3 -1.11 7.29 29.07
CA LYS A 3 -0.51 6.49 28.02
C LYS A 3 0.26 7.38 27.05
N LYS A 4 1.45 6.93 26.62
CA LYS A 4 2.38 7.67 25.75
C LYS A 4 2.23 7.22 24.31
N VAL A 5 2.16 8.17 23.39
CA VAL A 5 1.99 7.91 21.96
C VAL A 5 3.05 8.62 21.15
N LEU A 6 3.76 7.89 20.30
CA LEU A 6 4.66 8.44 19.29
C LEU A 6 3.93 8.50 17.95
N ILE A 7 3.79 9.71 17.38
CA ILE A 7 2.98 9.95 16.19
C ILE A 7 3.89 10.11 14.97
N ALA A 8 3.70 9.27 13.96
CA ALA A 8 4.40 9.39 12.69
C ALA A 8 3.86 10.60 11.91
N MET A 9 4.66 11.66 11.85
CA MET A 9 4.30 12.93 11.24
C MET A 9 5.02 13.13 9.91
N SER A 10 4.25 13.21 8.83
CA SER A 10 4.75 13.49 7.47
C SER A 10 4.72 14.98 7.10
N GLY A 11 4.20 15.84 7.99
CA GLY A 11 3.90 17.24 7.67
C GLY A 11 2.56 17.45 6.96
N GLY A 12 1.87 16.40 6.54
CA GLY A 12 0.54 16.47 5.93
C GLY A 12 -0.58 16.63 6.97
N VAL A 13 -1.75 17.07 6.51
CA VAL A 13 -2.91 17.38 7.37
C VAL A 13 -3.37 16.18 8.21
N ASP A 14 -3.36 14.96 7.65
CA ASP A 14 -3.89 13.80 8.34
C ASP A 14 -3.05 13.41 9.57
N SER A 15 -1.73 13.41 9.43
CA SER A 15 -0.83 13.13 10.57
C SER A 15 -0.89 14.22 11.63
N SER A 16 -1.10 15.47 11.22
CA SER A 16 -1.24 16.61 12.13
C SER A 16 -2.57 16.56 12.90
N ALA A 17 -3.66 16.22 12.22
CA ALA A 17 -4.96 16.01 12.86
C ALA A 17 -4.93 14.79 13.79
N ALA A 18 -4.22 13.71 13.43
CA ALA A 18 -4.02 12.58 14.32
C ALA A 18 -3.38 13.00 15.65
N ALA A 19 -2.36 13.85 15.61
CA ALA A 19 -1.72 14.40 16.80
C ALA A 19 -2.69 15.22 17.65
N LEU A 20 -3.43 16.13 17.01
CA LEU A 20 -4.44 16.96 17.69
C LEU A 20 -5.53 16.13 18.38
N LEU A 21 -6.05 15.12 17.69
CA LEU A 21 -7.09 14.23 18.21
C LEU A 21 -6.61 13.46 19.46
N LEU A 22 -5.40 12.92 19.42
CA LEU A 22 -4.83 12.17 20.53
C LEU A 22 -4.53 13.05 21.75
N GLN A 23 -4.07 14.28 21.54
CA GLN A 23 -3.92 15.25 22.63
C GLN A 23 -5.29 15.58 23.27
N LYS A 24 -6.34 15.81 22.44
CA LYS A 24 -7.71 16.04 22.96
C LYS A 24 -8.24 14.83 23.75
N GLN A 25 -7.84 13.60 23.39
CA GLN A 25 -8.17 12.37 24.11
C GLN A 25 -7.34 12.16 25.40
N GLY A 26 -6.36 13.04 25.66
CA GLY A 26 -5.59 13.04 26.90
C GLY A 26 -4.33 12.17 26.90
N TYR A 27 -3.89 11.67 25.76
CA TYR A 27 -2.59 11.00 25.62
C TYR A 27 -1.42 11.96 25.85
N GLU A 28 -0.30 11.42 26.30
CA GLU A 28 1.00 12.10 26.28
C GLU A 28 1.64 11.87 24.90
N CYS A 29 1.63 12.91 24.07
CA CYS A 29 2.00 12.82 22.66
C CYS A 29 3.39 13.36 22.38
N ALA A 30 4.13 12.68 21.51
CA ALA A 30 5.33 13.17 20.84
C ALA A 30 5.20 12.91 19.34
N GLY A 31 5.78 13.79 18.52
CA GLY A 31 5.87 13.62 17.09
C GLY A 31 7.19 13.00 16.68
N ALA A 32 7.20 12.23 15.61
CA ALA A 32 8.44 11.81 14.97
C ALA A 32 8.28 11.70 13.46
N THR A 33 9.36 11.95 12.72
CA THR A 33 9.42 11.75 11.28
C THR A 33 10.50 10.74 10.93
N LEU A 34 10.21 9.90 9.93
CA LEU A 34 11.19 9.03 9.29
C LEU A 34 11.86 9.82 8.16
N SER A 35 13.17 10.05 8.25
CA SER A 35 13.96 10.58 7.13
C SER A 35 14.24 9.44 6.17
N LEU A 36 13.55 9.42 5.01
CA LEU A 36 13.56 8.29 4.06
C LEU A 36 14.38 8.58 2.80
N CYS A 37 14.04 9.65 2.07
CA CYS A 37 14.66 9.96 0.78
C CYS A 37 14.80 11.45 0.49
N GLY A 38 14.53 12.31 1.47
CA GLY A 38 14.58 13.77 1.28
C GLY A 38 14.42 14.52 2.59
N ASN A 39 14.52 15.83 2.53
CA ASN A 39 14.79 16.68 3.67
C ASN A 39 13.54 17.35 4.29
N GLU A 40 12.34 16.80 4.08
CA GLU A 40 11.11 17.48 4.48
C GLU A 40 10.69 17.21 5.94
N THR A 41 11.62 17.35 6.87
CA THR A 41 11.35 17.23 8.30
C THR A 41 10.80 18.54 8.90
N ASP A 42 11.10 19.70 8.29
CA ASP A 42 10.77 21.01 8.82
C ASP A 42 9.26 21.28 8.93
N GLY A 43 8.48 20.76 7.99
CA GLY A 43 7.02 20.88 8.03
C GLY A 43 6.42 20.17 9.24
N ALA A 44 6.80 18.93 9.45
CA ALA A 44 6.35 18.10 10.57
C ALA A 44 6.81 18.69 11.92
N LYS A 45 8.06 19.15 11.99
CA LYS A 45 8.61 19.80 13.19
C LYS A 45 7.85 21.04 13.57
N ARG A 46 7.57 21.96 12.63
CA ARG A 46 6.79 23.19 12.91
C ARG A 46 5.41 22.89 13.48
N ILE A 47 4.76 21.85 12.99
CA ILE A 47 3.45 21.42 13.50
C ILE A 47 3.58 20.88 14.92
N ALA A 48 4.57 20.02 15.18
CA ALA A 48 4.82 19.49 16.52
C ALA A 48 5.13 20.61 17.53
N ASP A 49 5.96 21.58 17.14
CA ASP A 49 6.27 22.76 17.95
C ASP A 49 5.00 23.59 18.24
N GLY A 50 4.13 23.79 17.23
CA GLY A 50 2.85 24.48 17.38
C GLY A 50 1.86 23.76 18.30
N LEU A 51 1.92 22.44 18.35
CA LEU A 51 1.13 21.61 19.27
C LEU A 51 1.79 21.42 20.65
N GLY A 52 2.97 22.00 20.87
CA GLY A 52 3.73 21.87 22.13
C GLY A 52 4.21 20.47 22.42
N MET A 53 4.53 19.67 21.39
CA MET A 53 4.97 18.28 21.53
C MET A 53 6.49 18.16 21.31
N PRO A 54 7.18 17.26 22.04
CA PRO A 54 8.51 16.82 21.67
C PRO A 54 8.51 16.25 20.25
N PHE A 55 9.61 16.43 19.52
CA PHE A 55 9.73 15.95 18.15
C PHE A 55 11.07 15.26 17.91
N TYR A 56 11.02 14.10 17.23
CA TYR A 56 12.17 13.27 16.92
C TYR A 56 12.32 13.09 15.41
N ILE A 57 13.55 12.85 14.97
CA ILE A 57 13.86 12.48 13.58
C ILE A 57 14.60 11.16 13.61
N PHE A 58 14.11 10.16 12.92
CA PHE A 58 14.74 8.87 12.77
C PHE A 58 15.28 8.73 11.35
N ASP A 59 16.58 8.54 11.25
CA ASP A 59 17.22 8.27 9.97
C ASP A 59 17.04 6.79 9.62
N GLU A 60 16.24 6.54 8.58
CA GLU A 60 15.93 5.20 8.08
C GLU A 60 16.21 5.09 6.56
N HIS A 61 17.12 5.90 6.05
CA HIS A 61 17.53 5.90 4.64
C HIS A 61 17.95 4.54 4.14
N GLU A 62 18.85 3.86 4.86
CA GLU A 62 19.39 2.56 4.45
C GLU A 62 18.30 1.47 4.45
N LEU A 63 17.46 1.47 5.48
CA LEU A 63 16.34 0.52 5.57
C LEU A 63 15.34 0.77 4.46
N PHE A 64 15.00 2.04 4.20
CA PHE A 64 14.08 2.41 3.12
C PHE A 64 14.63 2.04 1.74
N ALA A 65 15.90 2.30 1.49
CA ALA A 65 16.55 1.92 0.24
C ALA A 65 16.44 0.40 0.02
N ARG A 66 16.83 -0.40 1.00
CA ARG A 66 16.86 -1.86 0.89
C ARG A 66 15.46 -2.48 0.79
N GLU A 67 14.54 -2.12 1.68
CA GLU A 67 13.25 -2.81 1.81
C GLU A 67 12.18 -2.28 0.85
N VAL A 68 12.31 -1.03 0.38
CA VAL A 68 11.30 -0.41 -0.45
C VAL A 68 11.82 -0.13 -1.85
N MET A 69 12.93 0.61 -1.99
CA MET A 69 13.40 1.05 -3.30
C MET A 69 14.04 -0.11 -4.08
N ASP A 70 14.92 -0.90 -3.46
CA ASP A 70 15.54 -2.07 -4.10
C ASP A 70 14.51 -3.15 -4.41
N HIS A 71 13.53 -3.37 -3.50
CA HIS A 71 12.42 -4.29 -3.76
C HIS A 71 11.58 -3.81 -4.95
N PHE A 72 11.25 -2.53 -5.01
CA PHE A 72 10.55 -1.93 -6.14
C PHE A 72 11.29 -2.17 -7.47
N VAL A 73 12.59 -1.93 -7.50
CA VAL A 73 13.44 -2.20 -8.69
C VAL A 73 13.43 -3.68 -9.06
N SER A 74 13.58 -4.58 -8.07
CA SER A 74 13.63 -6.02 -8.31
C SER A 74 12.31 -6.57 -8.90
N GLU A 75 11.18 -6.09 -8.41
CA GLU A 75 9.86 -6.47 -8.92
C GLU A 75 9.67 -6.04 -10.39
N TYR A 76 10.08 -4.81 -10.73
CA TYR A 76 10.03 -4.35 -12.12
C TYR A 76 10.97 -5.15 -13.03
N ARG A 77 12.17 -5.50 -12.57
CA ARG A 77 13.09 -6.40 -13.30
C ARG A 77 12.49 -7.77 -13.55
N ALA A 78 11.70 -8.27 -12.61
CA ALA A 78 10.96 -9.53 -12.74
C ALA A 78 9.67 -9.39 -13.61
N GLY A 79 9.43 -8.23 -14.23
CA GLY A 79 8.23 -7.96 -15.03
C GLY A 79 6.96 -7.76 -14.20
N ARG A 80 7.05 -7.64 -12.87
CA ARG A 80 5.93 -7.41 -11.95
C ARG A 80 5.68 -5.91 -11.73
N THR A 81 4.58 -5.57 -11.07
CA THR A 81 4.20 -4.17 -10.77
C THR A 81 3.89 -4.06 -9.27
N PRO A 82 4.87 -3.68 -8.43
CA PRO A 82 4.70 -3.63 -6.98
C PRO A 82 3.88 -2.42 -6.50
N ASN A 83 3.44 -2.48 -5.24
CA ASN A 83 2.95 -1.32 -4.50
C ASN A 83 3.90 -1.01 -3.33
N PRO A 84 4.83 -0.06 -3.47
CA PRO A 84 5.87 0.19 -2.48
C PRO A 84 5.34 0.72 -1.14
N CYS A 85 4.12 1.27 -1.10
CA CYS A 85 3.49 1.72 0.14
C CYS A 85 3.24 0.57 1.11
N ILE A 86 2.98 -0.64 0.60
CA ILE A 86 2.77 -1.83 1.42
C ILE A 86 4.07 -2.20 2.16
N ASP A 87 5.19 -2.24 1.45
CA ASP A 87 6.50 -2.54 2.04
C ASP A 87 6.94 -1.43 3.01
N CYS A 88 6.72 -0.16 2.65
CA CYS A 88 6.99 0.97 3.54
C CYS A 88 6.18 0.87 4.85
N ASN A 89 4.89 0.55 4.77
CA ASN A 89 4.07 0.35 5.96
C ASN A 89 4.61 -0.83 6.79
N ARG A 90 4.86 -1.99 6.16
CA ARG A 90 5.32 -3.20 6.84
C ARG A 90 6.67 -3.02 7.53
N CYS A 91 7.67 -2.54 6.81
CA CYS A 91 9.07 -2.55 7.29
C CYS A 91 9.41 -1.31 8.10
N LEU A 92 8.90 -0.15 7.70
CA LEU A 92 9.30 1.11 8.31
C LEU A 92 8.28 1.62 9.32
N LYS A 93 7.03 1.91 8.88
CA LYS A 93 6.07 2.58 9.76
C LYS A 93 5.54 1.69 10.88
N PHE A 94 5.32 0.42 10.61
CA PHE A 94 4.81 -0.54 11.60
C PHE A 94 5.85 -1.59 12.02
N GLY A 95 7.05 -1.55 11.43
CA GLY A 95 8.24 -2.25 11.86
C GLY A 95 9.16 -1.30 12.65
N ALA A 96 10.23 -0.82 12.02
CA ALA A 96 11.30 -0.05 12.68
C ALA A 96 10.80 1.14 13.53
N PHE A 97 9.77 1.86 13.09
CA PHE A 97 9.22 2.97 13.85
C PHE A 97 8.52 2.51 15.14
N LEU A 98 7.78 1.38 15.09
CA LEU A 98 7.17 0.79 16.28
C LEU A 98 8.24 0.30 17.25
N ASP A 99 9.25 -0.42 16.76
CA ASP A 99 10.33 -0.93 17.59
C ASP A 99 11.03 0.21 18.36
N ARG A 100 11.39 1.29 17.65
CA ARG A 100 11.98 2.49 18.28
C ARG A 100 11.05 3.15 19.30
N ALA A 101 9.77 3.23 19.01
CA ALA A 101 8.79 3.80 19.94
C ALA A 101 8.73 3.00 21.26
N LEU A 102 8.70 1.67 21.16
CA LEU A 102 8.67 0.78 22.32
C LEU A 102 9.99 0.87 23.12
N GLU A 103 11.15 0.91 22.45
CA GLU A 103 12.46 1.12 23.08
C GLU A 103 12.54 2.45 23.83
N MET A 104 11.89 3.51 23.31
CA MET A 104 11.81 4.83 23.96
C MET A 104 10.79 4.89 25.07
N GLY A 105 10.04 3.81 25.33
CA GLY A 105 9.04 3.72 26.40
C GLY A 105 7.70 4.34 26.06
N PHE A 106 7.33 4.43 24.76
CA PHE A 106 5.98 4.75 24.33
C PHE A 106 5.10 3.48 24.40
N ASP A 107 3.81 3.66 24.76
CA ASP A 107 2.85 2.56 24.78
C ASP A 107 2.30 2.26 23.37
N TYR A 108 2.18 3.30 22.54
CA TYR A 108 1.57 3.23 21.21
C TYR A 108 2.32 4.04 20.20
N ILE A 109 2.16 3.66 18.95
CA ILE A 109 2.38 4.54 17.79
C ILE A 109 1.06 4.99 17.20
N ALA A 110 1.08 6.11 16.48
CA ALA A 110 -0.09 6.56 15.72
C ALA A 110 0.30 7.09 14.35
N THR A 111 -0.62 6.98 13.40
CA THR A 111 -0.45 7.51 12.05
C THR A 111 -1.74 8.17 11.56
N GLY A 112 -1.64 8.95 10.49
CA GLY A 112 -2.78 9.55 9.80
C GLY A 112 -3.45 8.64 8.76
N HIS A 113 -3.39 7.32 8.90
CA HIS A 113 -4.08 6.41 7.97
C HIS A 113 -5.57 6.35 8.24
N TYR A 114 -6.35 6.36 7.16
CA TYR A 114 -7.80 6.15 7.18
C TYR A 114 -8.11 4.64 7.24
N ALA A 115 -7.97 4.08 8.41
CA ALA A 115 -8.41 2.73 8.80
C ALA A 115 -8.70 2.77 10.30
N ARG A 116 -9.30 1.71 10.85
CA ARG A 116 -9.63 1.62 12.27
C ARG A 116 -9.05 0.35 12.87
N VAL A 117 -8.69 0.42 14.14
CA VAL A 117 -8.30 -0.75 14.93
C VAL A 117 -9.39 -0.97 15.98
N GLY A 118 -9.94 -2.17 16.01
CA GLY A 118 -10.90 -2.62 17.02
C GLY A 118 -10.31 -3.77 17.84
N TYR A 119 -10.85 -3.99 19.03
CA TYR A 119 -10.56 -5.17 19.84
C TYR A 119 -11.83 -5.97 20.03
N ASP A 120 -11.78 -7.25 19.69
CA ASP A 120 -12.88 -8.18 19.87
C ASP A 120 -12.67 -8.97 21.15
N GLU A 121 -13.46 -8.66 22.18
CA GLU A 121 -13.36 -9.31 23.50
C GLU A 121 -13.69 -10.82 23.45
N ALA A 122 -14.53 -11.23 22.50
CA ALA A 122 -14.94 -12.64 22.40
C ALA A 122 -13.80 -13.54 21.89
N SER A 123 -13.04 -13.07 20.90
CA SER A 123 -11.88 -13.79 20.36
C SER A 123 -10.57 -13.42 21.06
N GLY A 124 -10.52 -12.31 21.81
CA GLY A 124 -9.30 -11.77 22.40
C GLY A 124 -8.33 -11.21 21.37
N ARG A 125 -8.82 -10.78 20.19
CA ARG A 125 -7.98 -10.37 19.04
C ARG A 125 -8.23 -8.93 18.63
N TYR A 126 -7.18 -8.29 18.12
CA TYR A 126 -7.30 -7.01 17.43
C TYR A 126 -7.78 -7.23 16.01
N ARG A 127 -8.62 -6.31 15.53
CA ARG A 127 -9.21 -6.31 14.20
C ARG A 127 -8.75 -5.07 13.46
N LEU A 128 -8.31 -5.23 12.21
CA LEU A 128 -8.12 -4.12 11.28
C LEU A 128 -9.44 -3.89 10.54
N LEU A 129 -9.96 -2.69 10.64
CA LEU A 129 -11.24 -2.31 10.02
C LEU A 129 -11.02 -1.22 8.98
N ARG A 130 -11.90 -1.17 8.01
CA ARG A 130 -11.94 -0.09 7.02
C ARG A 130 -12.08 1.28 7.70
N GLY A 131 -11.59 2.32 7.03
CA GLY A 131 -11.91 3.69 7.40
C GLY A 131 -13.39 3.99 7.19
N GLU A 132 -13.94 4.91 8.02
CA GLU A 132 -15.31 5.42 7.85
C GLU A 132 -15.47 6.06 6.47
N SER A 133 -14.52 6.88 6.08
CA SER A 133 -14.44 7.45 4.75
C SER A 133 -14.04 6.40 3.71
N ARG A 134 -15.03 5.81 3.04
CA ARG A 134 -14.82 4.80 2.01
C ARG A 134 -13.96 5.28 0.83
N ALA A 135 -14.08 6.55 0.49
CA ALA A 135 -13.29 7.16 -0.58
C ALA A 135 -11.81 7.32 -0.22
N LYS A 136 -11.50 7.35 1.09
CA LYS A 136 -10.13 7.51 1.62
C LYS A 136 -9.62 6.27 2.34
N ASP A 137 -10.41 5.18 2.39
CA ASP A 137 -10.03 3.94 3.07
C ASP A 137 -8.64 3.45 2.62
N GLN A 138 -7.74 3.32 3.59
CA GLN A 138 -6.35 2.88 3.39
C GLN A 138 -6.10 1.49 3.99
N SER A 139 -7.13 0.78 4.42
CA SER A 139 -7.01 -0.57 4.98
C SER A 139 -6.31 -1.54 4.03
N TYR A 140 -6.45 -1.35 2.71
CA TYR A 140 -5.79 -2.14 1.68
C TYR A 140 -4.26 -2.18 1.82
N VAL A 141 -3.62 -1.06 2.16
CA VAL A 141 -2.15 -1.02 2.30
C VAL A 141 -1.66 -1.42 3.70
N LEU A 142 -2.57 -1.85 4.58
CA LEU A 142 -2.31 -2.24 5.96
C LEU A 142 -2.54 -3.74 6.23
N TYR A 143 -2.91 -4.53 5.23
CA TYR A 143 -3.25 -5.94 5.38
C TYR A 143 -2.12 -6.81 5.97
N GLN A 144 -0.89 -6.32 5.98
CA GLN A 144 0.27 -7.05 6.51
C GLN A 144 0.51 -6.84 8.00
N LEU A 145 -0.36 -6.08 8.69
CA LEU A 145 -0.24 -5.86 10.13
C LEU A 145 -0.46 -7.17 10.91
N THR A 146 0.32 -7.33 11.97
CA THR A 146 0.23 -8.46 12.90
C THR A 146 -0.61 -8.08 14.14
N GLN A 147 -1.01 -9.06 14.94
CA GLN A 147 -1.70 -8.83 16.20
C GLN A 147 -0.88 -7.98 17.17
N GLU A 148 0.42 -8.21 17.25
CA GLU A 148 1.34 -7.40 18.06
C GLU A 148 1.35 -5.94 17.62
N GLN A 149 1.52 -5.68 16.31
CA GLN A 149 1.51 -4.33 15.77
C GLN A 149 0.18 -3.63 16.01
N LEU A 150 -0.95 -4.32 15.79
CA LEU A 150 -2.29 -3.78 16.04
C LEU A 150 -2.51 -3.43 17.53
N SER A 151 -1.92 -4.19 18.45
CA SER A 151 -2.05 -3.93 19.90
C SER A 151 -1.39 -2.61 20.33
N HIS A 152 -0.45 -2.11 19.56
CA HIS A 152 0.28 -0.87 19.80
C HIS A 152 -0.05 0.26 18.82
N LEU A 153 -1.13 0.12 18.03
CA LEU A 153 -1.45 1.04 16.94
C LEU A 153 -2.72 1.84 17.19
N LEU A 154 -2.63 3.15 17.02
CA LEU A 154 -3.77 4.07 17.01
C LEU A 154 -3.92 4.73 15.63
N LEU A 155 -5.13 4.70 15.09
CA LEU A 155 -5.50 5.30 13.80
C LEU A 155 -6.64 6.31 14.01
N PRO A 156 -6.38 7.46 14.65
CA PRO A 156 -7.42 8.36 15.15
C PRO A 156 -8.26 9.01 14.04
N VAL A 157 -7.70 9.18 12.82
CA VAL A 157 -8.45 9.79 11.71
C VAL A 157 -9.37 8.80 11.00
N GLY A 158 -9.22 7.52 11.24
CA GLY A 158 -9.99 6.46 10.56
C GLY A 158 -11.50 6.47 10.83
N SER A 159 -11.94 7.15 11.90
CA SER A 159 -13.35 7.30 12.27
C SER A 159 -13.99 8.60 11.78
N PHE A 160 -13.33 9.31 10.86
CA PHE A 160 -13.79 10.60 10.36
C PHE A 160 -13.81 10.65 8.85
N GLU A 161 -14.69 11.46 8.29
CA GLU A 161 -14.63 11.86 6.90
C GLU A 161 -13.51 12.90 6.69
N LYS A 162 -12.92 12.92 5.50
CA LYS A 162 -11.81 13.84 5.19
C LYS A 162 -12.15 15.33 5.38
N PRO A 163 -13.36 15.83 5.03
CA PRO A 163 -13.75 17.20 5.31
C PRO A 163 -13.73 17.52 6.80
N GLU A 164 -14.19 16.62 7.68
CA GLU A 164 -14.19 16.82 9.13
C GLU A 164 -12.77 16.96 9.69
N ILE A 165 -11.83 16.15 9.16
CA ILE A 165 -10.41 16.25 9.54
C ILE A 165 -9.82 17.61 9.14
N ARG A 166 -10.18 18.11 7.96
CA ARG A 166 -9.73 19.46 7.52
C ARG A 166 -10.32 20.57 8.37
N GLU A 167 -11.60 20.51 8.69
CA GLU A 167 -12.27 21.46 9.56
C GLU A 167 -11.62 21.50 10.95
N GLN A 168 -11.36 20.34 11.57
CA GLN A 168 -10.67 20.28 12.86
C GLN A 168 -9.24 20.83 12.82
N ALA A 169 -8.53 20.60 11.70
CA ALA A 169 -7.19 21.14 11.50
C ALA A 169 -7.22 22.69 11.36
N GLU A 170 -8.22 23.20 10.64
CA GLU A 170 -8.43 24.63 10.44
C GLU A 170 -8.83 25.35 11.75
N GLU A 171 -9.80 24.80 12.49
CA GLU A 171 -10.21 25.30 13.81
C GLU A 171 -9.06 25.36 14.81
N ALA A 172 -8.13 24.39 14.73
CA ALA A 172 -6.92 24.35 15.55
C ALA A 172 -5.80 25.27 15.04
N GLY A 173 -5.99 25.98 13.92
CA GLY A 173 -4.99 26.86 13.33
C GLY A 173 -3.76 26.14 12.76
N LEU A 174 -3.90 24.88 12.34
CA LEU A 174 -2.79 24.15 11.74
C LEU A 174 -2.44 24.72 10.36
N ALA A 175 -1.17 25.08 10.16
CA ALA A 175 -0.70 25.76 8.95
C ALA A 175 -0.88 24.96 7.65
N ASN A 176 -1.08 23.63 7.75
CA ASN A 176 -1.23 22.71 6.64
C ASN A 176 -2.68 22.24 6.41
N ALA A 177 -3.68 22.84 7.04
CA ALA A 177 -5.10 22.43 6.92
C ALA A 177 -5.59 22.37 5.46
N HIS A 178 -5.08 23.25 4.59
CA HIS A 178 -5.45 23.31 3.16
C HIS A 178 -4.46 22.61 2.23
N GLN A 179 -3.44 21.95 2.76
CA GLN A 179 -2.45 21.24 1.93
C GLN A 179 -3.11 20.11 1.14
N ALA A 180 -2.73 19.99 -0.14
CA ALA A 180 -3.20 18.90 -0.99
C ALA A 180 -2.63 17.55 -0.49
N ASP A 181 -3.43 16.49 -0.67
CA ASP A 181 -2.98 15.13 -0.35
C ASP A 181 -1.87 14.69 -1.33
N SER A 182 -0.83 14.04 -0.83
CA SER A 182 0.16 13.39 -1.68
C SER A 182 -0.49 12.20 -2.40
N GLN A 183 -0.41 12.18 -3.73
CA GLN A 183 -1.04 11.14 -4.56
C GLN A 183 -0.01 10.20 -5.20
N ASP A 184 1.25 10.60 -5.25
CA ASP A 184 2.32 9.88 -5.93
C ASP A 184 3.19 9.08 -4.95
N ILE A 185 4.02 8.20 -5.52
CA ILE A 185 5.04 7.46 -4.78
C ILE A 185 6.05 8.48 -4.23
N CYS A 186 6.26 8.52 -2.91
CA CYS A 186 7.02 9.56 -2.23
C CYS A 186 8.47 9.74 -2.74
N PHE A 187 9.10 8.68 -3.26
CA PHE A 187 10.44 8.73 -3.85
C PHE A 187 10.44 8.90 -5.38
N ILE A 188 9.25 9.05 -6.00
CA ILE A 188 9.06 9.34 -7.43
C ILE A 188 8.09 10.53 -7.56
N PRO A 189 8.47 11.72 -7.11
CA PRO A 189 7.55 12.85 -6.99
C PRO A 189 7.05 13.42 -8.33
N ASP A 190 7.71 13.06 -9.42
CA ASP A 190 7.33 13.44 -10.79
C ASP A 190 6.54 12.37 -11.53
N GLY A 191 6.27 11.21 -10.88
CA GLY A 191 5.54 10.09 -11.45
C GLY A 191 6.30 9.29 -12.52
N ASP A 192 7.55 9.67 -12.85
CA ASP A 192 8.37 8.94 -13.83
C ASP A 192 9.16 7.79 -13.21
N TYR A 193 8.45 6.69 -12.95
CA TYR A 193 9.06 5.50 -12.36
C TYR A 193 10.08 4.83 -13.30
N VAL A 194 9.96 5.00 -14.61
CA VAL A 194 10.93 4.44 -15.58
C VAL A 194 12.28 5.16 -15.44
N ARG A 195 12.25 6.48 -15.28
CA ARG A 195 13.45 7.26 -14.98
C ARG A 195 14.06 6.84 -13.64
N PHE A 196 13.25 6.66 -12.60
CA PHE A 196 13.73 6.18 -11.30
C PHE A 196 14.40 4.80 -11.40
N LEU A 197 13.80 3.85 -12.13
CA LEU A 197 14.38 2.52 -12.36
C LEU A 197 15.74 2.61 -13.07
N HIS A 198 15.90 3.56 -14.00
CA HIS A 198 17.17 3.81 -14.66
C HIS A 198 18.19 4.45 -13.74
N ASP A 199 17.85 5.59 -13.13
CA ASP A 199 18.80 6.44 -12.39
C ASP A 199 19.22 5.82 -11.06
N TYR A 200 18.28 5.25 -10.31
CA TYR A 200 18.55 4.58 -9.04
C TYR A 200 18.89 3.10 -9.22
N GLY A 201 18.06 2.38 -9.97
CA GLY A 201 18.18 0.92 -10.12
C GLY A 201 19.22 0.47 -11.16
N GLY A 202 19.78 1.37 -11.98
CA GLY A 202 20.65 1.00 -13.11
C GLY A 202 19.95 0.12 -14.14
N VAL A 203 18.60 0.16 -14.19
CA VAL A 203 17.82 -0.63 -15.15
C VAL A 203 17.89 0.04 -16.51
N THR A 204 18.54 -0.61 -17.47
CA THR A 204 18.52 -0.16 -18.86
C THR A 204 17.43 -0.93 -19.59
N PRO A 205 16.33 -0.24 -20.02
CA PRO A 205 15.26 -0.88 -20.74
C PRO A 205 15.77 -1.64 -21.97
N GLN A 206 15.40 -2.91 -22.06
CA GLN A 206 15.78 -3.76 -23.20
C GLN A 206 14.60 -3.86 -24.17
N PRO A 207 14.73 -3.30 -25.40
CA PRO A 207 13.68 -3.43 -26.40
C PRO A 207 13.41 -4.90 -26.75
N GLY A 208 12.14 -5.25 -26.86
CA GLY A 208 11.67 -6.58 -27.24
C GLY A 208 10.45 -6.49 -28.13
N ASP A 209 9.72 -7.59 -28.27
CA ASP A 209 8.60 -7.67 -29.20
C ASP A 209 7.26 -7.59 -28.49
N PHE A 210 6.34 -6.79 -29.04
CA PHE A 210 4.93 -6.96 -28.82
C PHE A 210 4.43 -8.14 -29.64
N VAL A 211 3.75 -9.07 -28.99
CA VAL A 211 3.20 -10.27 -29.65
C VAL A 211 1.70 -10.40 -29.37
N ASP A 212 0.97 -11.08 -30.27
CA ASP A 212 -0.40 -11.54 -30.00
C ASP A 212 -0.39 -12.97 -29.42
N GLU A 213 -1.58 -13.50 -29.12
CA GLU A 213 -1.77 -14.85 -28.56
C GLU A 213 -1.19 -15.98 -29.42
N THR A 214 -1.02 -15.73 -30.73
CA THR A 214 -0.44 -16.71 -31.66
C THR A 214 1.08 -16.62 -31.71
N GLY A 215 1.68 -15.65 -31.03
CA GLY A 215 3.12 -15.35 -31.08
C GLY A 215 3.55 -14.47 -32.26
N ARG A 216 2.61 -13.96 -33.05
CA ARG A 216 2.91 -13.03 -34.17
C ARG A 216 3.38 -11.70 -33.60
N VAL A 217 4.48 -11.19 -34.12
CA VAL A 217 5.03 -9.89 -33.76
C VAL A 217 4.15 -8.76 -34.31
N LEU A 218 3.69 -7.89 -33.41
CA LEU A 218 2.87 -6.71 -33.70
C LEU A 218 3.67 -5.41 -33.75
N GLY A 219 4.86 -5.39 -33.15
CA GLY A 219 5.71 -4.22 -33.03
C GLY A 219 6.84 -4.42 -32.04
N ARG A 220 7.52 -3.33 -31.68
CA ARG A 220 8.62 -3.36 -30.70
C ARG A 220 8.29 -2.52 -29.49
N HIS A 221 8.54 -3.06 -28.30
CA HIS A 221 8.44 -2.33 -27.04
C HIS A 221 9.80 -1.79 -26.58
N ARG A 222 9.80 -0.82 -25.67
CA ARG A 222 11.00 -0.13 -25.18
C ARG A 222 11.70 -0.83 -24.02
N GLY A 223 11.06 -1.81 -23.40
CA GLY A 223 11.46 -2.54 -22.20
C GLY A 223 10.23 -2.97 -21.42
N LEU A 224 10.24 -4.15 -20.77
CA LEU A 224 9.10 -4.71 -20.05
C LEU A 224 8.61 -3.80 -18.91
N GLU A 225 9.54 -3.10 -18.27
CA GLU A 225 9.32 -2.16 -17.18
C GLU A 225 8.50 -0.94 -17.57
N CYS A 226 8.48 -0.58 -18.87
CA CYS A 226 7.70 0.54 -19.38
C CYS A 226 6.20 0.25 -19.50
N TYR A 227 5.76 -0.96 -19.19
CA TYR A 227 4.38 -1.41 -19.43
C TYR A 227 3.77 -2.08 -18.20
N THR A 228 2.44 -1.89 -18.07
CA THR A 228 1.65 -2.49 -17.00
C THR A 228 0.39 -3.14 -17.59
N ALA A 229 -0.05 -4.26 -17.05
CA ALA A 229 -1.26 -4.95 -17.48
C ALA A 229 -2.47 -3.99 -17.46
N GLY A 230 -3.26 -4.01 -18.55
CA GLY A 230 -4.37 -3.12 -18.77
C GLY A 230 -4.01 -1.78 -19.44
N GLN A 231 -2.71 -1.50 -19.69
CA GLN A 231 -2.29 -0.29 -20.40
C GLN A 231 -2.72 -0.35 -21.88
N ARG A 232 -3.34 0.74 -22.35
CA ARG A 232 -3.77 0.92 -23.74
C ARG A 232 -2.93 1.97 -24.48
N LYS A 233 -2.57 3.06 -23.78
CA LYS A 233 -1.88 4.20 -24.39
C LYS A 233 -0.36 3.99 -24.42
N GLY A 234 0.32 4.57 -25.41
CA GLY A 234 1.79 4.58 -25.47
C GLY A 234 2.41 3.27 -25.98
N LEU A 235 1.62 2.37 -26.61
CA LEU A 235 2.12 1.11 -27.16
C LEU A 235 2.87 1.31 -28.48
N GLY A 236 2.51 2.34 -29.28
CA GLY A 236 3.15 2.58 -30.58
C GLY A 236 2.85 1.51 -31.63
N VAL A 237 1.81 0.69 -31.41
CA VAL A 237 1.36 -0.34 -32.37
C VAL A 237 0.12 0.16 -33.09
N SER A 238 0.10 0.00 -34.42
CA SER A 238 -1.07 0.26 -35.26
C SER A 238 -1.89 -1.02 -35.39
N ALA A 239 -3.17 -0.94 -35.06
CA ALA A 239 -4.11 -2.07 -35.17
C ALA A 239 -5.51 -1.54 -35.48
N ASP A 240 -6.36 -2.38 -36.09
CA ASP A 240 -7.73 -2.05 -36.45
C ASP A 240 -8.67 -1.96 -35.24
N ARG A 241 -8.21 -2.41 -34.07
CA ARG A 241 -8.95 -2.44 -32.81
C ARG A 241 -8.07 -1.96 -31.65
N PRO A 242 -8.65 -1.53 -30.51
CA PRO A 242 -7.89 -1.19 -29.34
C PRO A 242 -7.15 -2.41 -28.78
N LEU A 243 -5.82 -2.31 -28.60
CA LEU A 243 -5.02 -3.33 -27.96
C LEU A 243 -4.61 -2.89 -26.55
N TYR A 244 -4.48 -3.88 -25.67
CA TYR A 244 -4.11 -3.72 -24.27
C TYR A 244 -2.94 -4.64 -23.92
N VAL A 245 -2.11 -4.23 -22.99
CA VAL A 245 -1.10 -5.10 -22.39
C VAL A 245 -1.83 -6.15 -21.54
N ILE A 246 -1.73 -7.41 -21.94
CA ILE A 246 -2.31 -8.55 -21.22
C ILE A 246 -1.31 -9.07 -20.19
N SER A 247 -0.09 -9.39 -20.63
CA SER A 247 0.95 -9.91 -19.75
C SER A 247 2.35 -9.57 -20.27
N LYS A 248 3.33 -9.80 -19.43
CA LYS A 248 4.76 -9.63 -19.74
C LYS A 248 5.47 -10.95 -19.50
N ASN A 249 6.36 -11.33 -20.40
CA ASN A 249 7.21 -12.50 -20.25
C ASN A 249 8.68 -12.06 -20.21
N ALA A 250 9.29 -12.20 -19.03
CA ALA A 250 10.67 -11.79 -18.81
C ALA A 250 11.70 -12.75 -19.44
N GLU A 251 11.35 -14.03 -19.62
CA GLU A 251 12.28 -15.03 -20.16
C GLU A 251 12.59 -14.78 -21.62
N ASN A 252 11.57 -14.42 -22.41
CA ASN A 252 11.72 -14.16 -23.84
C ASN A 252 11.61 -12.67 -24.22
N ASN A 253 11.55 -11.79 -23.23
CA ASN A 253 11.44 -10.34 -23.37
C ASN A 253 10.30 -9.93 -24.32
N THR A 254 9.08 -10.43 -24.08
CA THR A 254 7.89 -10.11 -24.87
C THR A 254 6.78 -9.50 -24.02
N VAL A 255 5.97 -8.66 -24.64
CA VAL A 255 4.73 -8.11 -24.09
C VAL A 255 3.57 -8.64 -24.93
N LEU A 256 2.69 -9.41 -24.32
CA LEU A 256 1.47 -9.89 -24.95
C LEU A 256 0.45 -8.76 -25.04
N LEU A 257 -0.02 -8.48 -26.23
CA LEU A 257 -1.12 -7.57 -26.50
C LEU A 257 -2.35 -8.35 -26.93
N GLY A 258 -3.50 -7.94 -26.44
CA GLY A 258 -4.78 -8.56 -26.76
C GLY A 258 -5.95 -7.61 -26.57
N ASP A 259 -7.16 -8.18 -26.63
CA ASP A 259 -8.40 -7.45 -26.48
C ASP A 259 -8.73 -7.17 -25.03
N ASN A 260 -9.73 -6.30 -24.82
CA ASN A 260 -10.19 -5.96 -23.47
C ASN A 260 -10.71 -7.18 -22.70
N GLU A 261 -11.33 -8.13 -23.39
CA GLU A 261 -11.91 -9.36 -22.84
C GLU A 261 -10.84 -10.27 -22.22
N GLU A 262 -9.65 -10.28 -22.79
CA GLU A 262 -8.50 -11.08 -22.33
C GLU A 262 -7.86 -10.52 -21.02
N LEU A 263 -8.27 -9.31 -20.61
CA LEU A 263 -7.82 -8.72 -19.35
C LEU A 263 -8.54 -9.30 -18.11
N PHE A 264 -9.62 -10.04 -18.31
CA PHE A 264 -10.44 -10.51 -17.20
C PHE A 264 -9.98 -11.88 -16.71
N SER A 265 -9.80 -11.98 -15.39
CA SER A 265 -9.41 -13.22 -14.72
C SER A 265 -10.40 -13.57 -13.63
N THR A 266 -10.64 -14.86 -13.45
CA THR A 266 -11.55 -15.42 -12.45
C THR A 266 -10.81 -16.11 -11.31
N ALA A 267 -9.50 -16.28 -11.41
CA ALA A 267 -8.70 -16.87 -10.35
C ALA A 267 -7.26 -16.33 -10.36
N LEU A 268 -6.61 -16.41 -9.22
CA LEU A 268 -5.21 -16.04 -9.05
C LEU A 268 -4.53 -16.88 -7.96
N LEU A 269 -3.21 -16.96 -8.02
CA LEU A 269 -2.37 -17.46 -6.95
C LEU A 269 -1.76 -16.27 -6.22
N ALA A 270 -1.91 -16.25 -4.89
CA ALA A 270 -1.26 -15.29 -4.00
C ALA A 270 -0.17 -15.96 -3.17
N SER A 271 0.90 -15.24 -2.89
CA SER A 271 1.98 -15.63 -1.98
C SER A 271 2.14 -14.62 -0.85
N ARG A 272 2.99 -14.95 0.13
CA ARG A 272 3.24 -14.10 1.29
C ARG A 272 1.94 -13.65 1.97
N VAL A 273 0.99 -14.59 2.07
CA VAL A 273 -0.32 -14.31 2.63
C VAL A 273 -0.20 -14.07 4.14
N ASN A 274 -0.64 -12.91 4.57
CA ASN A 274 -0.82 -12.57 5.97
C ASN A 274 -2.30 -12.66 6.34
N TRP A 275 -2.60 -13.32 7.45
CA TRP A 275 -3.92 -13.35 8.07
C TRP A 275 -3.87 -12.46 9.32
N ILE A 276 -4.72 -11.44 9.38
CA ILE A 276 -4.74 -10.48 10.51
C ILE A 276 -4.98 -11.20 11.84
N ALA A 277 -5.76 -12.27 11.83
CA ALA A 277 -6.00 -13.10 13.01
C ALA A 277 -4.74 -13.81 13.57
N GLY A 278 -3.64 -13.83 12.79
CA GLY A 278 -2.37 -14.47 13.17
C GLY A 278 -2.29 -15.96 12.84
N GLU A 279 -3.39 -16.60 12.49
CA GLU A 279 -3.46 -18.03 12.14
C GLU A 279 -4.03 -18.21 10.74
N THR A 280 -3.44 -19.13 9.98
CA THR A 280 -3.98 -19.52 8.68
C THR A 280 -5.26 -20.32 8.86
N PRO A 281 -6.38 -19.94 8.22
CA PRO A 281 -7.61 -20.72 8.26
C PRO A 281 -7.39 -22.13 7.75
N ALA A 282 -8.01 -23.12 8.44
CA ALA A 282 -7.93 -24.52 8.02
C ALA A 282 -8.84 -24.85 6.82
N GLU A 283 -9.88 -24.05 6.62
CA GLU A 283 -10.89 -24.23 5.59
C GLU A 283 -10.91 -23.04 4.61
N LYS A 284 -11.67 -23.19 3.53
CA LYS A 284 -11.93 -22.10 2.58
C LYS A 284 -12.63 -20.94 3.26
N VAL A 285 -12.20 -19.73 2.92
CA VAL A 285 -12.77 -18.48 3.43
C VAL A 285 -13.61 -17.84 2.33
N TYR A 286 -14.90 -17.61 2.62
CA TYR A 286 -15.80 -16.84 1.76
C TYR A 286 -15.73 -15.37 2.19
N CYS A 287 -15.40 -14.49 1.26
CA CYS A 287 -15.10 -13.09 1.57
C CYS A 287 -15.30 -12.22 0.34
N THR A 288 -15.01 -10.93 0.46
CA THR A 288 -14.77 -10.09 -0.71
C THR A 288 -13.28 -9.83 -0.90
N ALA A 289 -12.84 -9.59 -2.13
CA ALA A 289 -11.44 -9.35 -2.45
C ALA A 289 -11.24 -8.10 -3.32
N LYS A 290 -10.16 -7.35 -3.06
CA LYS A 290 -9.66 -6.27 -3.91
C LYS A 290 -8.31 -6.67 -4.48
N THR A 291 -8.16 -6.61 -5.79
CA THR A 291 -6.90 -6.94 -6.48
C THR A 291 -6.07 -5.70 -6.86
N ARG A 292 -6.58 -4.49 -6.58
CA ARG A 292 -5.89 -3.19 -6.67
C ARG A 292 -6.47 -2.20 -5.67
N TYR A 293 -5.69 -1.23 -5.25
CA TYR A 293 -6.13 -0.19 -4.32
C TYR A 293 -7.39 0.55 -4.77
N SER A 294 -7.43 0.99 -6.03
CA SER A 294 -8.54 1.77 -6.59
C SER A 294 -9.70 0.95 -7.15
N GLN A 295 -9.59 -0.40 -7.14
CA GLN A 295 -10.62 -1.29 -7.70
C GLN A 295 -11.74 -1.52 -6.69
N LYS A 296 -12.96 -1.74 -7.19
CA LYS A 296 -14.05 -2.25 -6.37
C LYS A 296 -13.78 -3.70 -5.99
N GLU A 297 -14.22 -4.08 -4.81
CA GLU A 297 -14.17 -5.48 -4.38
C GLU A 297 -15.18 -6.35 -5.12
N CYS A 298 -14.90 -7.63 -5.17
CA CYS A 298 -15.81 -8.66 -5.65
C CYS A 298 -15.86 -9.83 -4.67
N ASP A 299 -16.95 -10.58 -4.70
CA ASP A 299 -17.04 -11.82 -3.94
C ASP A 299 -15.95 -12.80 -4.37
N ALA A 300 -15.36 -13.48 -3.39
CA ALA A 300 -14.24 -14.38 -3.59
C ALA A 300 -14.27 -15.58 -2.64
N VAL A 301 -13.62 -16.66 -3.06
CA VAL A 301 -13.33 -17.82 -2.21
C VAL A 301 -11.82 -17.99 -2.13
N VAL A 302 -11.28 -17.89 -0.92
CA VAL A 302 -9.85 -18.02 -0.65
C VAL A 302 -9.59 -19.41 -0.08
N THR A 303 -8.78 -20.20 -0.75
CA THR A 303 -8.31 -21.50 -0.28
C THR A 303 -6.85 -21.35 0.16
N PRO A 304 -6.56 -21.42 1.46
CA PRO A 304 -5.18 -21.41 1.94
C PRO A 304 -4.40 -22.60 1.41
N LEU A 305 -3.14 -22.38 1.08
CA LEU A 305 -2.20 -23.39 0.60
C LEU A 305 -0.96 -23.40 1.49
N GLU A 306 -0.15 -24.47 1.37
CA GLU A 306 1.12 -24.54 2.07
C GLU A 306 2.09 -23.41 1.67
N GLY A 307 3.05 -23.12 2.54
CA GLY A 307 4.09 -22.13 2.27
C GLY A 307 3.61 -20.66 2.26
N GLY A 308 2.52 -20.33 2.95
CA GLY A 308 1.98 -18.97 3.00
C GLY A 308 1.40 -18.50 1.68
N CYS A 309 0.88 -19.42 0.88
CA CYS A 309 0.19 -19.17 -0.38
C CYS A 309 -1.33 -19.30 -0.24
N ALA A 310 -2.07 -18.80 -1.21
CA ALA A 310 -3.50 -19.02 -1.34
C ALA A 310 -3.94 -19.03 -2.80
N HIS A 311 -4.89 -19.92 -3.10
CA HIS A 311 -5.68 -19.86 -4.33
C HIS A 311 -6.91 -19.00 -4.08
N VAL A 312 -7.12 -18.01 -4.94
CA VAL A 312 -8.24 -17.07 -4.83
C VAL A 312 -9.12 -17.18 -6.06
N GLU A 313 -10.34 -17.65 -5.87
CA GLU A 313 -11.40 -17.66 -6.88
C GLU A 313 -12.20 -16.35 -6.78
N LEU A 314 -12.31 -15.61 -7.88
CA LEU A 314 -13.04 -14.35 -7.99
C LEU A 314 -14.40 -14.66 -8.64
N LEU A 315 -15.49 -14.52 -7.90
CA LEU A 315 -16.82 -14.91 -8.39
C LEU A 315 -17.35 -13.99 -9.50
N THR A 316 -16.74 -12.83 -9.65
CA THR A 316 -16.94 -11.92 -10.80
C THR A 316 -15.58 -11.66 -11.44
N PRO A 317 -15.44 -11.85 -12.77
CA PRO A 317 -14.18 -11.63 -13.46
C PRO A 317 -13.61 -10.24 -13.18
N GLN A 318 -12.35 -10.15 -12.76
CA GLN A 318 -11.66 -8.91 -12.43
C GLN A 318 -10.70 -8.51 -13.54
N ARG A 319 -10.79 -7.22 -13.92
CA ARG A 319 -9.99 -6.66 -15.02
C ARG A 319 -8.56 -6.39 -14.59
N ALA A 320 -7.60 -6.81 -15.42
CA ALA A 320 -6.18 -6.47 -15.31
C ALA A 320 -5.57 -6.82 -13.93
N VAL A 321 -5.89 -8.01 -13.43
CA VAL A 321 -5.21 -8.58 -12.26
C VAL A 321 -3.73 -8.69 -12.57
N THR A 322 -2.87 -8.12 -11.71
CA THR A 322 -1.47 -7.86 -12.06
C THR A 322 -0.53 -8.47 -11.02
N ALA A 323 0.43 -9.27 -11.47
CA ALA A 323 1.48 -9.81 -10.62
C ALA A 323 2.30 -8.69 -9.94
N GLY A 324 2.61 -8.87 -8.66
CA GLY A 324 3.27 -7.88 -7.82
C GLY A 324 2.32 -6.94 -7.07
N GLN A 325 1.06 -6.81 -7.51
CA GLN A 325 0.03 -6.12 -6.72
C GLN A 325 -0.44 -6.98 -5.56
N ALA A 326 -1.11 -6.38 -4.57
CA ALA A 326 -1.74 -7.13 -3.51
C ALA A 326 -3.14 -7.60 -3.90
N VAL A 327 -3.55 -8.74 -3.32
CA VAL A 327 -4.95 -9.10 -3.14
C VAL A 327 -5.27 -9.03 -1.66
N VAL A 328 -6.33 -8.27 -1.29
CA VAL A 328 -6.72 -8.06 0.11
C VAL A 328 -8.13 -8.56 0.32
N PHE A 329 -8.32 -9.34 1.39
CA PHE A 329 -9.55 -10.05 1.73
C PHE A 329 -10.32 -9.31 2.82
N TYR A 330 -11.64 -9.22 2.65
CA TYR A 330 -12.51 -8.49 3.58
C TYR A 330 -13.74 -9.32 3.95
N ASP A 331 -14.19 -9.16 5.18
CA ASP A 331 -15.54 -9.54 5.61
C ASP A 331 -16.26 -8.28 6.12
N GLY A 332 -17.14 -7.74 5.30
CA GLY A 332 -17.78 -6.45 5.57
C GLY A 332 -16.77 -5.33 5.83
N GLU A 333 -16.68 -4.89 7.08
CA GLU A 333 -15.77 -3.84 7.52
C GLU A 333 -14.36 -4.35 7.84
N GLU A 334 -14.21 -5.63 8.10
CA GLU A 334 -12.97 -6.21 8.60
C GLU A 334 -12.04 -6.61 7.46
N VAL A 335 -10.75 -6.32 7.62
CA VAL A 335 -9.68 -6.89 6.80
C VAL A 335 -9.30 -8.23 7.39
N LEU A 336 -9.55 -9.30 6.66
CA LEU A 336 -9.16 -10.65 7.07
C LEU A 336 -7.67 -10.92 6.85
N GLY A 337 -7.11 -10.29 5.81
CA GLY A 337 -5.73 -10.48 5.40
C GLY A 337 -5.50 -10.15 3.94
N GLY A 338 -4.44 -10.68 3.37
CA GLY A 338 -4.10 -10.48 1.97
C GLY A 338 -2.76 -11.08 1.61
N GLY A 339 -2.38 -11.01 0.35
CA GLY A 339 -1.11 -11.52 -0.16
C GLY A 339 -0.67 -10.80 -1.42
N THR A 340 0.51 -11.15 -1.92
CA THR A 340 1.01 -10.64 -3.20
C THR A 340 0.51 -11.54 -4.32
N ILE A 341 -0.03 -10.96 -5.37
CA ILE A 341 -0.47 -11.69 -6.57
C ILE A 341 0.77 -12.18 -7.32
N GLU A 342 0.90 -13.49 -7.46
CA GLU A 342 1.99 -14.12 -8.23
C GLU A 342 1.62 -14.25 -9.70
N LYS A 343 0.43 -14.75 -9.98
CA LYS A 343 -0.09 -14.94 -11.33
C LYS A 343 -1.60 -15.11 -11.35
N THR A 344 -2.20 -14.84 -12.48
CA THR A 344 -3.58 -15.25 -12.82
C THR A 344 -3.61 -16.71 -13.27
N LEU A 345 -4.78 -17.34 -13.13
CA LEU A 345 -5.02 -18.74 -13.49
C LEU A 345 -6.18 -18.82 -14.48
#